data_e6453ed5c33b1049dd176d9228996d97
#
_entry.id   e6453ed5c33b1049dd176d9228996d97
#
_cell.length_a   1.000
_cell.length_b   1.000
_cell.length_c   1.000
_cell.angle_alpha   90.00
_cell.angle_beta   90.00
_cell.angle_gamma   90.00
#
_symmetry.space_group_name_H-M   'P 1'
#
loop_
_entity.id
_entity.type
_entity.pdbx_description
1 polymer ?
#
loop_
_entity_poly.entity_id
_entity_poly.type
_entity_poly.pdbx_seq_one_letter_code
_entity_poly.pdbx_strand_id
1 'polypeptide(L)'
;MANNTIKEYEFLRNEINQHIGLHNTLLTFAITSTVAVLALALDQNRTILYLIPFCILIPMSMRIAYYRSAMVKLSAYMIVFLEIDLDGVSWETRNAALVNDLNKKKKDINSYTVLRYFECLILAVICYILYVIDYIKDKEISVVVIVNILWPLLFVICDLGDFNNKAY
;
A
#
# COMPACT_ATOMS: atom_id res chain seq x y z
N MET A 1 10.54 -4.23 -37.44
CA MET A 1 10.46 -3.42 -36.21
C MET A 1 9.23 -3.78 -35.38
N ALA A 2 8.02 -3.82 -35.89
CA ALA A 2 6.79 -4.13 -35.13
C ALA A 2 6.83 -5.39 -34.23
N ASN A 3 7.49 -6.47 -34.67
CA ASN A 3 7.58 -7.71 -33.89
C ASN A 3 8.41 -7.56 -32.61
N ASN A 4 9.39 -6.67 -32.56
CA ASN A 4 10.19 -6.41 -31.37
C ASN A 4 9.40 -5.54 -30.37
N THR A 5 8.65 -4.56 -30.86
CA THR A 5 7.80 -3.69 -30.03
C THR A 5 6.67 -4.48 -29.36
N ILE A 6 6.07 -5.45 -30.08
CA ILE A 6 5.06 -6.35 -29.51
C ILE A 6 5.65 -7.19 -28.38
N LYS A 7 6.84 -7.77 -28.59
CA LYS A 7 7.51 -8.58 -27.54
C LYS A 7 7.88 -7.74 -26.31
N GLU A 8 8.32 -6.50 -26.54
CA GLU A 8 8.61 -5.58 -25.44
C GLU A 8 7.35 -5.24 -24.65
N TYR A 9 6.22 -4.97 -25.35
CA TYR A 9 4.93 -4.75 -24.73
C TYR A 9 4.48 -5.94 -23.87
N GLU A 10 4.56 -7.16 -24.39
CA GLU A 10 4.24 -8.38 -23.67
C GLU A 10 5.14 -8.58 -22.45
N PHE A 11 6.44 -8.30 -22.58
CA PHE A 11 7.38 -8.41 -21.46
C PHE A 11 7.02 -7.44 -20.33
N LEU A 12 6.80 -6.17 -20.64
CA LEU A 12 6.43 -5.15 -19.65
C LEU A 12 5.07 -5.45 -19.03
N ARG A 13 4.12 -5.97 -19.80
CA ARG A 13 2.83 -6.41 -19.28
C ARG A 13 2.96 -7.55 -18.28
N ASN A 14 3.83 -8.50 -18.56
CA ASN A 14 4.14 -9.59 -17.61
C ASN A 14 4.82 -9.08 -16.35
N GLU A 15 5.71 -8.09 -16.46
CA GLU A 15 6.34 -7.45 -15.32
C GLU A 15 5.32 -6.72 -14.42
N ILE A 16 4.37 -6.01 -15.00
CA ILE A 16 3.25 -5.40 -14.26
C ILE A 16 2.46 -6.48 -13.50
N ASN A 17 2.13 -7.61 -14.17
CA ASN A 17 1.41 -8.70 -13.53
C ASN A 17 2.19 -9.33 -12.37
N GLN A 18 3.52 -9.45 -12.48
CA GLN A 18 4.38 -9.89 -11.39
C GLN A 18 4.34 -8.91 -10.21
N HIS A 19 4.41 -7.61 -10.47
CA HIS A 19 4.31 -6.59 -9.41
C HIS A 19 2.95 -6.62 -8.70
N ILE A 20 1.86 -6.86 -9.43
CA ILE A 20 0.53 -7.05 -8.84
C ILE A 20 0.53 -8.29 -7.93
N GLY A 21 1.10 -9.40 -8.38
CA GLY A 21 1.22 -10.62 -7.58
C GLY A 21 2.02 -10.42 -6.30
N LEU A 22 3.18 -9.78 -6.40
CA LEU A 22 4.04 -9.47 -5.26
C LEU A 22 3.36 -8.52 -4.26
N HIS A 23 2.68 -7.48 -4.75
CA HIS A 23 1.90 -6.56 -3.93
C HIS A 23 0.84 -7.32 -3.12
N ASN A 24 0.04 -8.17 -3.77
CA ASN A 24 -1.02 -8.93 -3.10
C ASN A 24 -0.45 -9.93 -2.08
N THR A 25 0.66 -10.58 -2.41
CA THR A 25 1.36 -11.51 -1.49
C THR A 25 1.84 -10.78 -0.23
N LEU A 26 2.47 -9.61 -0.39
CA LEU A 26 2.94 -8.81 0.75
C LEU A 26 1.79 -8.32 1.62
N LEU A 27 0.69 -7.89 1.00
CA LEU A 27 -0.50 -7.46 1.74
C LEU A 27 -1.10 -8.61 2.55
N THR A 28 -1.26 -9.78 1.93
CA THR A 28 -1.74 -10.99 2.61
C THR A 28 -0.84 -11.36 3.77
N PHE A 29 0.49 -11.32 3.57
CA PHE A 29 1.45 -11.59 4.64
C PHE A 29 1.36 -10.58 5.78
N ALA A 30 1.23 -9.28 5.46
CA ALA A 30 1.08 -8.23 6.45
C ALA A 30 -0.19 -8.43 7.31
N ILE A 31 -1.31 -8.77 6.69
CA ILE A 31 -2.57 -9.04 7.39
C ILE A 31 -2.43 -10.28 8.28
N THR A 32 -1.98 -11.41 7.73
CA THR A 32 -1.91 -12.67 8.48
C THR A 32 -0.93 -12.60 9.65
N SER A 33 0.25 -12.00 9.44
CA SER A 33 1.24 -11.83 10.52
C SER A 33 0.73 -10.88 11.61
N THR A 34 0.06 -9.78 11.23
CA THR A 34 -0.55 -8.86 12.20
C THR A 34 -1.61 -9.55 13.05
N VAL A 35 -2.53 -10.30 12.42
CA VAL A 35 -3.58 -11.03 13.13
C VAL A 35 -2.98 -12.09 14.08
N ALA A 36 -1.94 -12.81 13.64
CA ALA A 36 -1.27 -13.80 14.49
C ALA A 36 -0.64 -13.16 15.74
N VAL A 37 0.05 -12.03 15.58
CA VAL A 37 0.65 -11.31 16.72
C VAL A 37 -0.42 -10.74 17.64
N LEU A 38 -1.52 -10.20 17.10
CA LEU A 38 -2.63 -9.69 17.91
C LEU A 38 -3.29 -10.82 18.73
N ALA A 39 -3.46 -12.00 18.14
CA ALA A 39 -3.99 -13.15 18.85
C ALA A 39 -3.10 -13.55 20.04
N LEU A 40 -1.77 -13.55 19.87
CA LEU A 40 -0.81 -13.79 20.94
C LEU A 40 -0.84 -12.69 22.02
N ALA A 41 -1.01 -11.42 21.61
CA ALA A 41 -1.09 -10.30 22.53
C ALA A 41 -2.31 -10.41 23.44
N LEU A 42 -3.45 -10.80 22.89
CA LEU A 42 -4.68 -11.03 23.64
C LEU A 42 -4.57 -12.21 24.61
N ASP A 43 -3.93 -13.30 24.20
CA ASP A 43 -3.76 -14.51 25.03
C ASP A 43 -2.83 -14.23 26.23
N GLN A 44 -1.73 -13.53 26.01
CA GLN A 44 -0.72 -13.27 27.04
C GLN A 44 -1.01 -12.04 27.90
N ASN A 45 -2.01 -11.23 27.58
CA ASN A 45 -2.34 -9.96 28.27
C ASN A 45 -1.10 -9.05 28.43
N ARG A 46 -0.24 -8.97 27.41
CA ARG A 46 0.96 -8.13 27.42
C ARG A 46 0.82 -6.98 26.44
N THR A 47 0.64 -5.79 26.96
CA THR A 47 0.43 -4.55 26.22
C THR A 47 1.50 -4.27 25.16
N ILE A 48 2.76 -4.61 25.45
CA ILE A 48 3.87 -4.37 24.52
C ILE A 48 3.77 -5.17 23.20
N LEU A 49 3.08 -6.32 23.23
CA LEU A 49 2.94 -7.17 22.04
C LEU A 49 2.11 -6.50 20.94
N TYR A 50 1.23 -5.56 21.28
CA TYR A 50 0.46 -4.78 20.29
C TYR A 50 1.34 -3.87 19.42
N LEU A 51 2.58 -3.60 19.84
CA LEU A 51 3.53 -2.78 19.07
C LEU A 51 4.39 -3.59 18.09
N ILE A 52 4.50 -4.92 18.27
CA ILE A 52 5.30 -5.78 17.38
C ILE A 52 4.82 -5.70 15.92
N PRO A 53 3.51 -5.68 15.59
CA PRO A 53 3.04 -5.57 14.22
C PRO A 53 3.62 -4.37 13.46
N PHE A 54 3.95 -3.26 14.14
CA PHE A 54 4.55 -2.10 13.48
C PHE A 54 5.90 -2.40 12.85
N CYS A 55 6.71 -3.27 13.48
CA CYS A 55 8.00 -3.70 12.92
C CYS A 55 7.83 -4.45 11.59
N ILE A 56 6.69 -5.08 11.36
CA ILE A 56 6.37 -5.79 10.12
C ILE A 56 5.68 -4.84 9.13
N LEU A 57 4.69 -4.06 9.60
CA LEU A 57 3.88 -3.20 8.75
C LEU A 57 4.69 -2.09 8.07
N ILE A 58 5.67 -1.48 8.77
CA ILE A 58 6.49 -0.39 8.21
C ILE A 58 7.27 -0.85 6.97
N PRO A 59 8.13 -1.87 7.02
CA PRO A 59 8.87 -2.29 5.82
C PRO A 59 7.93 -2.85 4.73
N MET A 60 6.80 -3.46 5.10
CA MET A 60 5.83 -3.95 4.13
C MET A 60 5.12 -2.81 3.40
N SER A 61 4.70 -1.75 4.09
CA SER A 61 4.09 -0.57 3.45
C SER A 61 5.04 0.09 2.45
N MET A 62 6.32 0.23 2.81
CA MET A 62 7.34 0.77 1.89
C MET A 62 7.51 -0.09 0.63
N ARG A 63 7.50 -1.41 0.76
CA ARG A 63 7.58 -2.32 -0.39
C ARG A 63 6.33 -2.28 -1.25
N ILE A 64 5.15 -2.24 -0.65
CA ILE A 64 3.86 -2.11 -1.34
C ILE A 64 3.84 -0.80 -2.15
N ALA A 65 4.28 0.30 -1.55
CA ALA A 65 4.42 1.60 -2.20
C ALA A 65 5.38 1.55 -3.40
N TYR A 66 6.53 0.89 -3.24
CA TYR A 66 7.48 0.69 -4.32
C TYR A 66 6.86 -0.05 -5.52
N TYR A 67 6.16 -1.17 -5.31
CA TYR A 67 5.53 -1.91 -6.40
C TYR A 67 4.43 -1.10 -7.10
N ARG A 68 3.64 -0.34 -6.35
CA ARG A 68 2.65 0.59 -6.93
C ARG A 68 3.32 1.63 -7.83
N SER A 69 4.40 2.24 -7.37
CA SER A 69 5.16 3.22 -8.15
C SER A 69 5.77 2.60 -9.41
N ALA A 70 6.31 1.38 -9.32
CA ALA A 70 6.86 0.66 -10.46
C ALA A 70 5.79 0.38 -11.52
N MET A 71 4.60 -0.12 -11.11
CA MET A 71 3.48 -0.36 -12.03
C MET A 71 3.05 0.91 -12.78
N VAL A 72 2.95 2.04 -12.07
CA VAL A 72 2.57 3.33 -12.69
C VAL A 72 3.62 3.77 -13.72
N LYS A 73 4.91 3.64 -13.41
CA LYS A 73 6.00 3.98 -14.34
C LYS A 73 5.99 3.10 -15.59
N LEU A 74 5.80 1.78 -15.41
CA LEU A 74 5.72 0.84 -16.53
C LEU A 74 4.50 1.12 -17.43
N SER A 75 3.33 1.34 -16.84
CA SER A 75 2.14 1.73 -17.61
C SER A 75 2.33 3.05 -18.35
N ALA A 76 2.93 4.05 -17.72
CA ALA A 76 3.23 5.33 -18.36
C ALA A 76 4.21 5.16 -19.56
N TYR A 77 5.24 4.34 -19.38
CA TYR A 77 6.19 4.02 -20.47
C TYR A 77 5.48 3.34 -21.64
N MET A 78 4.61 2.36 -21.38
CA MET A 78 3.85 1.65 -22.41
C MET A 78 2.96 2.61 -23.22
N ILE A 79 2.27 3.55 -22.54
CA ILE A 79 1.41 4.54 -23.20
C ILE A 79 2.23 5.46 -24.09
N VAL A 80 3.36 5.96 -23.62
CA VAL A 80 4.11 7.03 -24.30
C VAL A 80 4.96 6.49 -25.46
N PHE A 81 5.54 5.30 -25.31
CA PHE A 81 6.55 4.80 -26.23
C PHE A 81 6.11 3.59 -27.07
N LEU A 82 5.21 2.75 -26.56
CA LEU A 82 4.87 1.50 -27.24
C LEU A 82 3.50 1.54 -27.93
N GLU A 83 2.47 2.07 -27.27
CA GLU A 83 1.12 2.09 -27.85
C GLU A 83 0.99 3.02 -29.06
N ILE A 84 1.88 4.02 -29.18
CA ILE A 84 1.91 4.91 -30.35
C ILE A 84 2.36 4.17 -31.60
N ASP A 85 3.29 3.23 -31.46
CA ASP A 85 3.88 2.48 -32.56
C ASP A 85 3.14 1.17 -32.90
N LEU A 86 2.15 0.79 -32.08
CA LEU A 86 1.40 -0.46 -32.20
C LEU A 86 -0.04 -0.20 -32.64
N ASP A 87 -0.32 -0.37 -33.93
CA ASP A 87 -1.67 -0.27 -34.49
C ASP A 87 -2.62 -1.28 -33.80
N GLY A 88 -3.71 -0.77 -33.20
CA GLY A 88 -4.75 -1.57 -32.53
C GLY A 88 -4.47 -1.95 -31.08
N VAL A 89 -3.29 -1.70 -30.55
CA VAL A 89 -2.94 -1.91 -29.13
C VAL A 89 -3.00 -0.57 -28.39
N SER A 90 -4.04 -0.35 -27.61
CA SER A 90 -4.24 0.89 -26.83
C SER A 90 -4.90 0.62 -25.50
N TRP A 91 -4.56 -0.52 -24.89
CA TRP A 91 -5.24 -0.97 -23.67
C TRP A 91 -4.91 -0.07 -22.45
N GLU A 92 -3.65 0.29 -22.26
CA GLU A 92 -3.24 1.14 -21.14
C GLU A 92 -3.79 2.57 -21.29
N THR A 93 -3.76 3.12 -22.51
CA THR A 93 -4.38 4.44 -22.83
C THR A 93 -5.88 4.43 -22.54
N ARG A 94 -6.60 3.39 -22.97
CA ARG A 94 -8.04 3.26 -22.71
C ARG A 94 -8.34 3.07 -21.22
N ASN A 95 -7.52 2.27 -20.53
CA ASN A 95 -7.63 2.06 -19.10
C ASN A 95 -7.41 3.37 -18.30
N ALA A 96 -6.38 4.13 -18.67
CA ALA A 96 -6.10 5.44 -18.06
C ALA A 96 -7.25 6.44 -18.31
N ALA A 97 -7.79 6.48 -19.53
CA ALA A 97 -8.96 7.32 -19.85
C ALA A 97 -10.20 6.90 -19.06
N LEU A 98 -10.47 5.60 -18.96
CA LEU A 98 -11.59 5.06 -18.18
C LEU A 98 -11.46 5.43 -16.69
N VAL A 99 -10.28 5.24 -16.10
CA VAL A 99 -10.02 5.59 -14.70
C VAL A 99 -10.23 7.08 -14.46
N ASN A 100 -9.76 7.93 -15.38
CA ASN A 100 -9.93 9.38 -15.30
C ASN A 100 -11.40 9.79 -15.39
N ASP A 101 -12.17 9.20 -16.30
CA ASP A 101 -13.61 9.46 -16.42
C ASP A 101 -14.40 8.96 -15.20
N LEU A 102 -14.03 7.79 -14.67
CA LEU A 102 -14.62 7.29 -13.42
C LEU A 102 -14.30 8.22 -12.25
N ASN A 103 -13.09 8.74 -12.15
CA ASN A 103 -12.70 9.67 -11.10
C ASN A 103 -13.43 11.02 -11.23
N LYS A 104 -13.66 11.52 -12.45
CA LYS A 104 -14.46 12.73 -12.70
C LYS A 104 -15.92 12.55 -12.28
N LYS A 105 -16.52 11.38 -12.58
CA LYS A 105 -17.90 11.04 -12.22
C LYS A 105 -18.06 10.71 -10.74
N LYS A 106 -17.00 10.21 -10.10
CA LYS A 106 -16.96 9.78 -8.69
C LYS A 106 -16.57 10.88 -7.72
N LYS A 107 -16.92 12.14 -7.96
CA LYS A 107 -16.65 13.23 -7.01
C LYS A 107 -17.16 12.92 -5.59
N ASP A 108 -18.06 11.93 -5.44
CA ASP A 108 -18.63 11.48 -4.15
C ASP A 108 -18.01 10.16 -3.59
N ILE A 109 -17.14 9.45 -4.31
CA ILE A 109 -16.59 8.17 -3.82
C ILE A 109 -15.07 8.22 -3.76
N ASN A 110 -14.53 9.27 -3.15
CA ASN A 110 -13.09 9.37 -2.79
C ASN A 110 -12.70 8.36 -1.70
N SER A 111 -13.69 7.81 -0.98
CA SER A 111 -13.48 6.90 0.15
C SER A 111 -12.82 5.58 -0.25
N TYR A 112 -13.22 4.99 -1.39
CA TYR A 112 -12.69 3.69 -1.82
C TYR A 112 -11.24 3.75 -2.32
N THR A 113 -10.88 4.85 -2.96
CA THR A 113 -9.52 5.08 -3.46
C THR A 113 -8.56 5.33 -2.29
N VAL A 114 -9.00 6.11 -1.30
CA VAL A 114 -8.24 6.39 -0.08
C VAL A 114 -8.03 5.10 0.72
N LEU A 115 -9.06 4.29 0.96
CA LEU A 115 -8.96 3.01 1.66
C LEU A 115 -7.92 2.07 1.04
N ARG A 116 -7.87 1.98 -0.29
CA ARG A 116 -6.92 1.13 -1.00
C ARG A 116 -5.46 1.57 -0.84
N TYR A 117 -5.20 2.87 -0.62
CA TYR A 117 -3.84 3.37 -0.39
C TYR A 117 -3.39 3.19 1.07
N PHE A 118 -4.32 3.14 2.01
CA PHE A 118 -4.04 3.11 3.44
C PHE A 118 -4.30 1.75 4.11
N GLU A 119 -4.21 0.64 3.35
CA GLU A 119 -4.46 -0.72 3.86
C GLU A 119 -3.59 -1.05 5.09
N CYS A 120 -2.28 -0.80 5.02
CA CYS A 120 -1.37 -1.00 6.14
C CYS A 120 -1.59 0.02 7.27
N LEU A 121 -1.97 1.25 6.94
CA LEU A 121 -2.28 2.28 7.93
C LEU A 121 -3.51 1.90 8.78
N ILE A 122 -4.54 1.33 8.15
CA ILE A 122 -5.74 0.88 8.86
C ILE A 122 -5.37 -0.21 9.88
N LEU A 123 -4.56 -1.18 9.48
CA LEU A 123 -4.07 -2.22 10.39
C LEU A 123 -3.24 -1.63 11.54
N ALA A 124 -2.38 -0.67 11.24
CA ALA A 124 -1.58 0.03 12.24
C ALA A 124 -2.46 0.80 13.23
N VAL A 125 -3.50 1.50 12.77
CA VAL A 125 -4.45 2.21 13.63
C VAL A 125 -5.20 1.24 14.54
N ILE A 126 -5.63 0.09 14.03
CA ILE A 126 -6.30 -0.94 14.85
C ILE A 126 -5.34 -1.42 15.96
N CYS A 127 -4.10 -1.77 15.63
CA CYS A 127 -3.11 -2.19 16.62
C CYS A 127 -2.86 -1.12 17.66
N TYR A 128 -2.79 0.15 17.25
CA TYR A 128 -2.59 1.27 18.15
C TYR A 128 -3.78 1.51 19.10
N ILE A 129 -5.00 1.41 18.60
CA ILE A 129 -6.22 1.53 19.42
C ILE A 129 -6.25 0.42 20.48
N LEU A 130 -5.96 -0.82 20.10
CA LEU A 130 -5.91 -1.95 21.04
C LEU A 130 -4.83 -1.75 22.10
N TYR A 131 -3.65 -1.26 21.69
CA TYR A 131 -2.58 -0.88 22.61
C TYR A 131 -3.04 0.17 23.63
N VAL A 132 -3.68 1.26 23.19
CA VAL A 132 -4.14 2.35 24.07
C VAL A 132 -5.21 1.85 25.05
N ILE A 133 -6.15 1.02 24.58
CA ILE A 133 -7.21 0.45 25.44
C ILE A 133 -6.59 -0.39 26.56
N ASP A 134 -5.64 -1.24 26.23
CA ASP A 134 -4.99 -2.14 27.18
C ASP A 134 -4.10 -1.35 28.14
N TYR A 135 -3.34 -0.37 27.64
CA TYR A 135 -2.50 0.53 28.42
C TYR A 135 -3.28 1.34 29.48
N ILE A 136 -4.48 1.83 29.13
CA ILE A 136 -5.32 2.58 30.07
C ILE A 136 -5.79 1.68 31.24
N LYS A 137 -5.95 0.38 31.00
CA LYS A 137 -6.33 -0.57 32.02
C LYS A 137 -5.22 -0.80 33.08
N ASP A 138 -3.97 -0.85 32.63
CA ASP A 138 -2.83 -1.24 33.44
C ASP A 138 -2.24 -0.10 34.30
N LYS A 139 -2.67 1.16 34.11
CA LYS A 139 -2.27 2.38 34.89
C LYS A 139 -0.76 2.62 35.07
N GLU A 140 0.12 1.96 34.38
CA GLU A 140 1.56 2.25 34.47
C GLU A 140 1.96 3.35 33.47
N ILE A 141 1.97 4.59 33.96
CA ILE A 141 2.50 5.75 33.22
C ILE A 141 4.03 5.66 33.23
N SER A 142 4.63 5.12 32.19
CA SER A 142 6.08 5.05 32.02
C SER A 142 6.50 5.66 30.68
N VAL A 143 7.81 5.94 30.52
CA VAL A 143 8.56 6.53 29.38
C VAL A 143 8.15 6.02 27.99
N VAL A 144 7.43 4.92 27.92
CA VAL A 144 6.83 4.30 26.74
C VAL A 144 5.88 5.24 25.95
N VAL A 145 5.29 6.25 26.59
CA VAL A 145 4.33 7.21 25.98
C VAL A 145 4.99 7.98 24.82
N ILE A 146 6.26 8.38 24.93
CA ILE A 146 6.96 9.17 23.92
C ILE A 146 7.27 8.31 22.69
N VAL A 147 7.71 7.07 22.89
CA VAL A 147 7.96 6.10 21.81
C VAL A 147 6.67 5.76 21.06
N ASN A 148 5.57 5.67 21.80
CA ASN A 148 4.26 5.31 21.28
C ASN A 148 3.61 6.40 20.42
N ILE A 149 3.96 7.67 20.63
CA ILE A 149 3.48 8.80 19.81
C ILE A 149 4.35 8.94 18.56
N LEU A 150 5.66 8.72 18.65
CA LEU A 150 6.59 8.85 17.53
C LEU A 150 6.40 7.75 16.49
N TRP A 151 6.06 6.53 16.90
CA TRP A 151 5.97 5.38 15.99
C TRP A 151 4.83 5.46 14.96
N PRO A 152 3.57 5.75 15.34
CA PRO A 152 2.50 5.98 14.37
C PRO A 152 2.70 7.26 13.53
N LEU A 153 3.36 8.30 14.08
CA LEU A 153 3.72 9.49 13.32
C LEU A 153 4.71 9.18 12.19
N LEU A 154 5.73 8.37 12.45
CA LEU A 154 6.67 7.89 11.42
C LEU A 154 5.93 7.13 10.32
N PHE A 155 4.97 6.29 10.68
CA PHE A 155 4.16 5.54 9.73
C PHE A 155 3.33 6.47 8.82
N VAL A 156 2.66 7.45 9.42
CA VAL A 156 1.87 8.46 8.69
C VAL A 156 2.75 9.29 7.76
N ILE A 157 3.95 9.68 8.20
CA ILE A 157 4.90 10.46 7.37
C ILE A 157 5.37 9.64 6.17
N CYS A 158 5.68 8.35 6.34
CA CYS A 158 6.09 7.47 5.25
C CYS A 158 4.95 7.28 4.22
N ASP A 159 3.72 7.08 4.68
CA ASP A 159 2.56 6.86 3.80
C ASP A 159 2.12 8.16 3.09
N LEU A 160 2.17 9.31 3.78
CA LEU A 160 1.87 10.62 3.18
C LEU A 160 2.96 11.08 2.21
N GLY A 161 4.24 10.76 2.48
CA GLY A 161 5.35 11.05 1.57
C GLY A 161 5.17 10.32 0.23
N ASP A 162 4.69 9.09 0.26
CA ASP A 162 4.41 8.30 -0.94
C ASP A 162 3.17 8.81 -1.70
N PHE A 163 2.17 9.31 -1.00
CA PHE A 163 0.99 9.94 -1.60
C PHE A 163 1.31 11.25 -2.32
N ASN A 164 2.18 12.08 -1.74
CA ASN A 164 2.55 13.38 -2.33
C ASN A 164 3.45 13.24 -3.57
N ASN A 165 4.26 12.18 -3.64
CA ASN A 165 5.09 11.88 -4.83
C ASN A 165 4.29 11.35 -6.03
N LYS A 166 2.99 11.08 -5.89
CA LYS A 166 2.10 10.57 -6.96
C LYS A 166 1.18 11.65 -7.55
N ALA A 167 1.27 12.88 -7.03
CA ALA A 167 0.49 14.02 -7.53
C ALA A 167 1.09 14.69 -8.79
N TYR A 168 2.12 14.08 -9.44
CA TYR A 168 2.72 14.55 -10.68
C TYR A 168 2.58 13.52 -11.80
#